data_bfe0d77f1d5025377c7998ddfaa688ab
#
_entry.id   bfe0d77f1d5025377c7998ddfaa688ab
#
_cell.length_a   1.000
_cell.length_b   1.000
_cell.length_c   1.000
_cell.angle_alpha   90.00
_cell.angle_beta   90.00
_cell.angle_gamma   90.00
#
_symmetry.space_group_name_H-M   'P 1'
#
loop_
_entity.id
_entity.type
_entity.pdbx_description
1 polymer ?
#
loop_
_entity_poly.entity_id
_entity_poly.type
_entity_poly.pdbx_seq_one_letter_code
_entity_poly.pdbx_strand_id
1 'polypeptide(L)'
;YKNEEGIVGVPTGLRDLDDRLGGLHKSDLVIIAGRPSMGKTALATNIAFNAAKKIQESGEKSSVAFFSLEMSSEQLSTRILAEQSRIKSNDIRRGKISEEQFDKFIETSKDISELPLYIDETPAINIAALSNRARRIKRLYGLDLVVIDYIQLMRASNFNNGRVQEISEITQGLKALAKELSVPVLALSQLSRAVEQRDDKKPQLSDLRESGSIEQDADVVMFVFREAYYLQGKEPRPATVEHAEWQAKMNEVSHLAELIIQKQRHGPTGNVMLEFEAMFTKFKDIQNN
;
A
#
# COMPACT_ATOMS: atom_id res chain seq x y z
N TYR A 1 -20.54 -0.27 -18.45
CA TYR A 1 -20.79 1.03 -17.80
C TYR A 1 -19.43 1.67 -17.56
N LYS A 2 -19.04 2.60 -18.39
CA LYS A 2 -17.84 3.43 -18.18
C LYS A 2 -18.26 4.56 -17.24
N ASN A 3 -17.62 4.66 -16.07
CA ASN A 3 -17.54 5.94 -15.38
C ASN A 3 -16.88 6.94 -16.33
N GLU A 4 -17.17 8.22 -16.22
CA GLU A 4 -16.65 9.29 -17.10
C GLU A 4 -15.11 9.27 -17.20
N GLU A 5 -14.40 8.63 -16.25
CA GLU A 5 -12.95 8.46 -16.20
C GLU A 5 -12.44 7.13 -16.82
N GLY A 6 -13.33 6.25 -17.34
CA GLY A 6 -12.92 4.99 -17.99
C GLY A 6 -12.43 3.88 -17.07
N ILE A 7 -12.45 4.09 -15.75
CA ILE A 7 -11.99 3.13 -14.73
C ILE A 7 -13.15 2.19 -14.38
N VAL A 8 -12.92 0.87 -14.50
CA VAL A 8 -13.91 -0.17 -14.20
C VAL A 8 -13.79 -0.70 -12.76
N GLY A 9 -12.56 -0.75 -12.24
CA GLY A 9 -12.25 -1.19 -10.89
C GLY A 9 -12.39 -0.10 -9.84
N VAL A 10 -12.03 -0.42 -8.59
CA VAL A 10 -11.92 0.57 -7.52
C VAL A 10 -10.70 1.46 -7.82
N PRO A 11 -10.86 2.79 -7.92
CA PRO A 11 -9.77 3.69 -8.24
C PRO A 11 -8.73 3.73 -7.12
N THR A 12 -7.47 3.75 -7.50
CA THR A 12 -6.35 3.90 -6.54
C THR A 12 -6.15 5.37 -6.15
N GLY A 13 -6.64 6.29 -6.98
CA GLY A 13 -6.41 7.72 -6.86
C GLY A 13 -5.02 8.16 -7.34
N LEU A 14 -4.31 7.26 -8.02
CA LEU A 14 -3.07 7.51 -8.75
C LEU A 14 -3.36 7.28 -10.23
N ARG A 15 -3.46 8.39 -11.00
CA ARG A 15 -3.93 8.36 -12.40
C ARG A 15 -3.14 7.39 -13.25
N ASP A 16 -1.80 7.49 -13.22
CA ASP A 16 -0.93 6.68 -14.08
C ASP A 16 -1.01 5.18 -13.71
N LEU A 17 -1.31 4.86 -12.45
CA LEU A 17 -1.58 3.50 -12.00
C LEU A 17 -2.97 3.03 -12.44
N ASP A 18 -3.98 3.88 -12.30
CA ASP A 18 -5.36 3.59 -12.69
C ASP A 18 -5.47 3.41 -14.22
N ASP A 19 -4.76 4.22 -15.01
CA ASP A 19 -4.66 4.06 -16.48
C ASP A 19 -4.03 2.70 -16.86
N ARG A 20 -3.08 2.23 -16.07
CA ARG A 20 -2.38 0.97 -16.32
C ARG A 20 -3.20 -0.25 -15.90
N LEU A 21 -3.89 -0.19 -14.77
CA LEU A 21 -4.64 -1.30 -14.19
C LEU A 21 -6.13 -1.30 -14.57
N GLY A 22 -6.70 -0.16 -14.94
CA GLY A 22 -8.15 0.04 -15.01
C GLY A 22 -8.82 0.11 -13.63
N GLY A 23 -8.04 0.48 -12.59
CA GLY A 23 -8.40 0.37 -11.17
C GLY A 23 -8.22 -1.04 -10.61
N LEU A 24 -8.58 -1.25 -9.35
CA LEU A 24 -8.52 -2.57 -8.69
C LEU A 24 -9.80 -3.37 -9.01
N HIS A 25 -9.65 -4.44 -9.77
CA HIS A 25 -10.79 -5.22 -10.25
C HIS A 25 -11.39 -6.12 -9.18
N LYS A 26 -12.71 -6.25 -9.21
CA LYS A 26 -13.46 -7.18 -8.33
C LYS A 26 -12.92 -8.60 -8.48
N SER A 27 -12.87 -9.33 -7.36
CA SER A 27 -12.37 -10.72 -7.28
C SER A 27 -10.87 -10.90 -7.52
N ASP A 28 -10.11 -9.81 -7.67
CA ASP A 28 -8.65 -9.89 -7.82
C ASP A 28 -7.93 -9.88 -6.49
N LEU A 29 -6.85 -10.66 -6.42
CA LEU A 29 -5.82 -10.57 -5.40
C LEU A 29 -4.66 -9.76 -5.97
N VAL A 30 -4.46 -8.56 -5.42
CA VAL A 30 -3.42 -7.62 -5.81
C VAL A 30 -2.35 -7.60 -4.72
N ILE A 31 -1.11 -7.83 -5.09
CA ILE A 31 0.03 -7.84 -4.15
C ILE A 31 0.88 -6.59 -4.38
N ILE A 32 1.14 -5.85 -3.30
CA ILE A 32 2.20 -4.83 -3.26
C ILE A 32 3.34 -5.36 -2.40
N ALA A 33 4.49 -5.60 -3.00
CA ALA A 33 5.65 -6.11 -2.31
C ALA A 33 6.82 -5.11 -2.31
N GLY A 34 7.73 -5.24 -1.35
CA GLY A 34 8.92 -4.40 -1.26
C GLY A 34 9.69 -4.64 0.02
N ARG A 35 10.91 -4.14 0.09
CA ARG A 35 11.72 -4.16 1.32
C ARG A 35 11.14 -3.21 2.37
N PRO A 36 11.47 -3.36 3.65
CA PRO A 36 11.14 -2.38 4.68
C PRO A 36 11.53 -0.96 4.27
N SER A 37 10.78 0.03 4.71
CA SER A 37 11.02 1.46 4.43
C SER A 37 10.89 1.91 2.98
N MET A 38 10.47 1.03 2.04
CA MET A 38 10.18 1.42 0.66
C MET A 38 8.85 2.17 0.51
N GLY A 39 7.97 2.15 1.52
CA GLY A 39 6.70 2.87 1.51
C GLY A 39 5.48 2.01 1.18
N LYS A 40 5.54 0.68 1.27
CA LYS A 40 4.38 -0.21 1.02
C LYS A 40 3.13 0.21 1.78
N THR A 41 3.25 0.31 3.11
CA THR A 41 2.13 0.74 3.99
C THR A 41 1.61 2.12 3.61
N ALA A 42 2.52 3.05 3.25
CA ALA A 42 2.12 4.39 2.81
C ALA A 42 1.30 4.33 1.52
N LEU A 43 1.76 3.59 0.50
CA LEU A 43 1.03 3.43 -0.75
C LEU A 43 -0.34 2.77 -0.53
N ALA A 44 -0.40 1.70 0.26
CA ALA A 44 -1.67 1.04 0.58
C ALA A 44 -2.63 1.94 1.36
N THR A 45 -2.10 2.78 2.27
CA THR A 45 -2.89 3.77 3.02
C THR A 45 -3.44 4.85 2.09
N ASN A 46 -2.61 5.36 1.15
CA ASN A 46 -3.05 6.33 0.15
C ASN A 46 -4.18 5.75 -0.72
N ILE A 47 -4.03 4.52 -1.21
CA ILE A 47 -5.04 3.83 -2.01
C ILE A 47 -6.34 3.64 -1.20
N ALA A 48 -6.24 3.15 0.04
CA ALA A 48 -7.40 2.94 0.91
C ALA A 48 -8.15 4.24 1.21
N PHE A 49 -7.41 5.32 1.51
CA PHE A 49 -7.97 6.64 1.74
C PHE A 49 -8.68 7.18 0.49
N ASN A 50 -8.02 7.13 -0.67
CA ASN A 50 -8.58 7.61 -1.93
C ASN A 50 -9.86 6.85 -2.31
N ALA A 51 -9.84 5.51 -2.15
CA ALA A 51 -11.02 4.68 -2.38
C ALA A 51 -12.18 5.04 -1.44
N ALA A 52 -11.91 5.20 -0.14
CA ALA A 52 -12.92 5.58 0.85
C ALA A 52 -13.51 6.98 0.55
N LYS A 53 -12.65 7.93 0.16
CA LYS A 53 -13.08 9.28 -0.24
C LYS A 53 -13.98 9.24 -1.48
N LYS A 54 -13.62 8.45 -2.49
CA LYS A 54 -14.45 8.30 -3.70
C LYS A 54 -15.80 7.66 -3.40
N ILE A 55 -15.87 6.66 -2.50
CA ILE A 55 -17.12 6.06 -2.01
C ILE A 55 -17.99 7.13 -1.33
N GLN A 56 -17.41 7.94 -0.44
CA GLN A 56 -18.14 9.02 0.23
C GLN A 56 -18.69 10.04 -0.77
N GLU A 57 -17.89 10.47 -1.74
CA GLU A 57 -18.28 11.41 -2.78
C GLU A 57 -19.39 10.88 -3.69
N SER A 58 -19.39 9.58 -4.00
CA SER A 58 -20.43 8.95 -4.82
C SER A 58 -21.75 8.77 -4.08
N GLY A 59 -21.75 8.82 -2.76
CA GLY A 59 -22.93 8.53 -1.92
C GLY A 59 -23.35 7.06 -1.93
N GLU A 60 -22.54 6.17 -2.49
CA GLU A 60 -22.80 4.73 -2.50
C GLU A 60 -22.65 4.13 -1.09
N LYS A 61 -23.54 3.19 -0.76
CA LYS A 61 -23.43 2.44 0.50
C LYS A 61 -22.35 1.36 0.37
N SER A 62 -21.11 1.76 0.54
CA SER A 62 -19.96 0.86 0.52
C SER A 62 -18.87 1.33 1.47
N SER A 63 -17.79 0.56 1.60
CA SER A 63 -16.70 0.86 2.52
C SER A 63 -15.38 0.22 2.10
N VAL A 64 -14.30 0.61 2.77
CA VAL A 64 -12.97 0.01 2.71
C VAL A 64 -12.66 -0.65 4.05
N ALA A 65 -12.19 -1.89 4.05
CA ALA A 65 -11.70 -2.58 5.24
C ALA A 65 -10.17 -2.67 5.21
N PHE A 66 -9.50 -2.12 6.21
CA PHE A 66 -8.06 -2.14 6.35
C PHE A 66 -7.64 -2.99 7.57
N PHE A 67 -7.03 -4.15 7.33
CA PHE A 67 -6.48 -5.02 8.36
C PHE A 67 -5.01 -4.66 8.57
N SER A 68 -4.72 -3.90 9.64
CA SER A 68 -3.39 -3.43 9.98
C SER A 68 -2.77 -4.36 11.02
N LEU A 69 -1.88 -5.24 10.59
CA LEU A 69 -1.26 -6.25 11.49
C LEU A 69 0.06 -5.77 12.07
N GLU A 70 0.66 -4.73 11.51
CA GLU A 70 1.93 -4.15 11.94
C GLU A 70 1.74 -2.86 12.77
N MET A 71 0.79 -2.02 12.37
CA MET A 71 0.58 -0.71 12.98
C MET A 71 -0.75 -0.67 13.74
N SER A 72 -0.79 0.08 14.83
CA SER A 72 -2.06 0.36 15.51
C SER A 72 -2.97 1.28 14.66
N SER A 73 -4.26 1.25 14.93
CA SER A 73 -5.25 2.13 14.31
C SER A 73 -4.91 3.61 14.53
N GLU A 74 -4.41 3.96 15.73
CA GLU A 74 -3.95 5.30 16.06
C GLU A 74 -2.77 5.73 15.18
N GLN A 75 -1.77 4.86 14.99
CA GLN A 75 -0.61 5.16 14.15
C GLN A 75 -1.01 5.33 12.67
N LEU A 76 -1.93 4.50 12.18
CA LEU A 76 -2.42 4.59 10.81
C LEU A 76 -3.24 5.86 10.61
N SER A 77 -4.16 6.17 11.54
CA SER A 77 -4.96 7.41 11.51
C SER A 77 -4.08 8.66 11.58
N THR A 78 -3.05 8.67 12.46
CA THR A 78 -2.09 9.77 12.53
C THR A 78 -1.35 9.97 11.22
N ARG A 79 -1.02 8.89 10.50
CA ARG A 79 -0.38 8.98 9.17
C ARG A 79 -1.31 9.63 8.16
N ILE A 80 -2.58 9.20 8.10
CA ILE A 80 -3.58 9.79 7.20
C ILE A 80 -3.78 11.27 7.53
N LEU A 81 -3.91 11.60 8.82
CA LEU A 81 -4.04 12.99 9.30
C LEU A 81 -2.85 13.86 8.89
N ALA A 82 -1.63 13.37 9.09
CA ALA A 82 -0.41 14.09 8.71
C ALA A 82 -0.36 14.36 7.20
N GLU A 83 -0.74 13.37 6.41
CA GLU A 83 -0.80 13.48 4.95
C GLU A 83 -1.83 14.53 4.49
N GLN A 84 -3.04 14.47 5.03
CA GLN A 84 -4.15 15.31 4.59
C GLN A 84 -4.04 16.75 5.13
N SER A 85 -3.64 16.91 6.40
CA SER A 85 -3.43 18.23 7.01
C SER A 85 -2.15 18.93 6.55
N ARG A 86 -1.23 18.20 5.90
CA ARG A 86 0.12 18.68 5.54
C ARG A 86 0.94 19.09 6.77
N ILE A 87 0.73 18.42 7.90
CA ILE A 87 1.50 18.58 9.12
C ILE A 87 2.38 17.33 9.30
N LYS A 88 3.67 17.52 9.58
CA LYS A 88 4.60 16.38 9.73
C LYS A 88 4.17 15.48 10.88
N SER A 89 4.10 14.16 10.65
CA SER A 89 3.73 13.18 11.70
C SER A 89 4.60 13.31 12.97
N ASN A 90 5.88 13.68 12.80
CA ASN A 90 6.78 13.88 13.93
C ASN A 90 6.41 15.10 14.77
N ASP A 91 5.93 16.19 14.16
CA ASP A 91 5.53 17.40 14.85
C ASP A 91 4.20 17.17 15.59
N ILE A 92 3.27 16.44 14.97
CA ILE A 92 2.02 15.98 15.62
C ILE A 92 2.37 15.18 16.89
N ARG A 93 3.21 14.13 16.78
CA ARG A 93 3.57 13.29 17.92
C ARG A 93 4.32 13.99 19.03
N ARG A 94 5.05 15.06 18.71
CA ARG A 94 5.80 15.87 19.69
C ARG A 94 5.00 17.03 20.25
N GLY A 95 3.76 17.24 19.77
CA GLY A 95 2.95 18.42 20.15
C GLY A 95 3.57 19.75 19.69
N LYS A 96 4.43 19.73 18.66
CA LYS A 96 5.10 20.91 18.10
C LYS A 96 4.34 21.44 16.89
N ILE A 97 3.10 21.81 17.10
CA ILE A 97 2.23 22.38 16.06
C ILE A 97 1.78 23.76 16.50
N SER A 98 1.63 24.69 15.55
CA SER A 98 1.06 26.01 15.81
C SER A 98 -0.45 25.92 16.05
N GLU A 99 -1.06 26.97 16.57
CA GLU A 99 -2.52 27.06 16.77
C GLU A 99 -3.26 26.90 15.43
N GLU A 100 -2.81 27.56 14.38
CA GLU A 100 -3.34 27.42 13.02
C GLU A 100 -3.25 25.97 12.50
N GLN A 101 -2.11 25.31 12.74
CA GLN A 101 -1.94 23.90 12.40
C GLN A 101 -2.86 22.98 13.20
N PHE A 102 -3.09 23.32 14.48
CA PHE A 102 -4.01 22.58 15.34
C PHE A 102 -5.45 22.69 14.84
N ASP A 103 -5.92 23.87 14.47
CA ASP A 103 -7.26 24.08 13.92
C ASP A 103 -7.44 23.26 12.64
N LYS A 104 -6.47 23.33 11.74
CA LYS A 104 -6.47 22.52 10.51
C LYS A 104 -6.47 21.01 10.80
N PHE A 105 -5.72 20.58 11.81
CA PHE A 105 -5.70 19.18 12.24
C PHE A 105 -7.08 18.71 12.71
N ILE A 106 -7.78 19.54 13.51
CA ILE A 106 -9.13 19.23 14.01
C ILE A 106 -10.14 19.15 12.84
N GLU A 107 -10.10 20.10 11.91
CA GLU A 107 -10.95 20.10 10.73
C GLU A 107 -10.73 18.82 9.90
N THR A 108 -9.46 18.53 9.55
CA THR A 108 -9.09 17.32 8.82
C THR A 108 -9.51 16.05 9.55
N SER A 109 -9.40 16.03 10.89
CA SER A 109 -9.82 14.87 11.69
C SER A 109 -11.32 14.60 11.59
N LYS A 110 -12.15 15.64 11.54
CA LYS A 110 -13.60 15.49 11.33
C LYS A 110 -13.88 14.86 9.95
N ASP A 111 -13.28 15.40 8.91
CA ASP A 111 -13.47 14.90 7.54
C ASP A 111 -13.07 13.44 7.41
N ILE A 112 -11.95 13.04 8.02
CA ILE A 112 -11.48 11.66 8.00
C ILE A 112 -12.39 10.74 8.81
N SER A 113 -12.95 11.21 9.92
CA SER A 113 -13.83 10.40 10.78
C SER A 113 -15.14 9.98 10.09
N GLU A 114 -15.55 10.73 9.07
CA GLU A 114 -16.77 10.47 8.29
C GLU A 114 -16.53 9.50 7.11
N LEU A 115 -15.25 9.20 6.80
CA LEU A 115 -14.93 8.30 5.72
C LEU A 115 -15.35 6.85 6.03
N PRO A 116 -15.89 6.12 5.04
CA PRO A 116 -16.24 4.72 5.19
C PRO A 116 -14.99 3.81 5.16
N LEU A 117 -14.03 4.07 6.06
CA LEU A 117 -12.77 3.34 6.21
C LEU A 117 -12.71 2.66 7.58
N TYR A 118 -12.84 1.34 7.59
CA TYR A 118 -12.81 0.52 8.81
C TYR A 118 -11.40 -0.07 9.01
N ILE A 119 -10.76 0.27 10.12
CA ILE A 119 -9.42 -0.21 10.48
C ILE A 119 -9.56 -1.29 11.55
N ASP A 120 -9.01 -2.47 11.30
CA ASP A 120 -8.91 -3.58 12.23
C ASP A 120 -7.43 -3.84 12.55
N GLU A 121 -7.02 -3.70 13.80
CA GLU A 121 -5.65 -3.85 14.26
C GLU A 121 -5.39 -5.16 15.02
N THR A 122 -6.27 -6.16 14.83
CA THR A 122 -6.12 -7.44 15.53
C THR A 122 -4.82 -8.14 15.09
N PRO A 123 -3.86 -8.34 15.98
CA PRO A 123 -2.59 -8.94 15.63
C PRO A 123 -2.76 -10.42 15.28
N ALA A 124 -1.94 -10.90 14.36
CA ALA A 124 -1.82 -12.31 14.02
C ALA A 124 -3.17 -12.97 13.67
N ILE A 125 -4.06 -12.23 13.02
CA ILE A 125 -5.36 -12.73 12.55
C ILE A 125 -5.16 -13.90 11.57
N ASN A 126 -5.99 -14.93 11.67
CA ASN A 126 -6.01 -15.99 10.66
C ASN A 126 -7.02 -15.70 9.55
N ILE A 127 -6.90 -16.43 8.44
CA ILE A 127 -7.75 -16.20 7.26
C ILE A 127 -9.25 -16.38 7.54
N ALA A 128 -9.62 -17.31 8.41
CA ALA A 128 -11.03 -17.56 8.75
C ALA A 128 -11.63 -16.39 9.53
N ALA A 129 -10.91 -15.86 10.53
CA ALA A 129 -11.34 -14.71 11.31
C ALA A 129 -11.43 -13.44 10.46
N LEU A 130 -10.42 -13.20 9.61
CA LEU A 130 -10.41 -12.09 8.66
C LEU A 130 -11.63 -12.17 7.72
N SER A 131 -11.86 -13.33 7.13
CA SER A 131 -12.98 -13.54 6.21
C SER A 131 -14.34 -13.30 6.90
N ASN A 132 -14.51 -13.75 8.13
CA ASN A 132 -15.75 -13.51 8.88
C ASN A 132 -15.99 -12.02 9.14
N ARG A 133 -14.93 -11.27 9.46
CA ARG A 133 -15.02 -9.82 9.66
C ARG A 133 -15.33 -9.08 8.35
N ALA A 134 -14.66 -9.42 7.26
CA ALA A 134 -14.91 -8.83 5.95
C ALA A 134 -16.36 -9.10 5.48
N ARG A 135 -16.89 -10.33 5.67
CA ARG A 135 -18.31 -10.67 5.41
C ARG A 135 -19.26 -9.82 6.24
N ARG A 136 -18.95 -9.62 7.53
CA ARG A 136 -19.77 -8.80 8.43
C ARG A 136 -19.80 -7.34 7.96
N ILE A 137 -18.64 -6.76 7.63
CA ILE A 137 -18.55 -5.39 7.11
C ILE A 137 -19.37 -5.28 5.82
N LYS A 138 -19.17 -6.19 4.87
CA LYS A 138 -19.90 -6.19 3.59
C LYS A 138 -21.42 -6.24 3.79
N ARG A 139 -21.91 -7.08 4.72
CA ARG A 139 -23.34 -7.20 4.99
C ARG A 139 -23.94 -5.95 5.62
N LEU A 140 -23.22 -5.27 6.50
CA LEU A 140 -23.73 -4.12 7.26
C LEU A 140 -23.59 -2.80 6.50
N TYR A 141 -22.44 -2.61 5.85
CA TYR A 141 -22.03 -1.32 5.31
C TYR A 141 -21.76 -1.33 3.80
N GLY A 142 -21.74 -2.51 3.16
CA GLY A 142 -21.13 -2.67 1.84
C GLY A 142 -19.61 -2.76 1.95
N LEU A 143 -18.94 -3.23 0.90
CA LEU A 143 -17.48 -3.38 0.89
C LEU A 143 -16.98 -3.39 -0.55
N ASP A 144 -16.07 -2.48 -0.89
CA ASP A 144 -15.46 -2.35 -2.21
C ASP A 144 -13.96 -2.65 -2.24
N LEU A 145 -13.29 -2.60 -1.09
CA LEU A 145 -11.86 -2.90 -1.01
C LEU A 145 -11.50 -3.52 0.33
N VAL A 146 -10.67 -4.57 0.31
CA VAL A 146 -10.01 -5.12 1.50
C VAL A 146 -8.51 -4.88 1.37
N VAL A 147 -7.89 -4.31 2.40
CA VAL A 147 -6.44 -4.09 2.49
C VAL A 147 -5.87 -4.88 3.64
N ILE A 148 -4.72 -5.56 3.45
CA ILE A 148 -4.02 -6.32 4.49
C ILE A 148 -2.56 -5.87 4.56
N ASP A 149 -2.11 -5.39 5.71
CA ASP A 149 -0.73 -4.96 5.97
C ASP A 149 -0.13 -5.74 7.14
N TYR A 150 0.67 -6.75 6.92
CA TYR A 150 1.08 -7.49 5.72
C TYR A 150 0.93 -9.00 5.95
N ILE A 151 0.85 -9.78 4.88
CA ILE A 151 0.46 -11.20 4.92
C ILE A 151 1.35 -12.08 5.80
N GLN A 152 2.64 -11.78 5.92
CA GLN A 152 3.56 -12.56 6.74
C GLN A 152 3.31 -12.44 8.27
N LEU A 153 2.47 -11.49 8.71
CA LEU A 153 2.01 -11.39 10.10
C LEU A 153 0.72 -12.15 10.36
N MET A 154 0.05 -12.63 9.32
CA MET A 154 -1.10 -13.52 9.48
C MET A 154 -0.67 -14.90 10.01
N ARG A 155 -1.60 -15.58 10.67
CA ARG A 155 -1.42 -16.96 11.10
C ARG A 155 -2.12 -17.94 10.15
N ALA A 156 -1.44 -19.04 9.84
CA ALA A 156 -2.10 -20.20 9.21
C ALA A 156 -2.94 -20.97 10.22
N SER A 157 -3.86 -21.77 9.73
CA SER A 157 -4.72 -22.62 10.58
C SER A 157 -3.94 -23.80 11.18
N ASN A 158 -2.89 -24.27 10.48
CA ASN A 158 -2.05 -25.40 10.89
C ASN A 158 -0.59 -24.97 11.10
N PHE A 159 -0.12 -25.03 12.35
CA PHE A 159 1.23 -24.62 12.73
C PHE A 159 2.36 -25.60 12.33
N ASN A 160 2.05 -26.80 11.84
CA ASN A 160 3.03 -27.85 11.57
C ASN A 160 3.58 -27.85 10.15
N ASN A 161 3.08 -26.98 9.29
CA ASN A 161 3.47 -26.90 7.89
C ASN A 161 4.49 -25.76 7.72
N GLY A 162 5.65 -26.01 7.22
CA GLY A 162 6.70 -24.98 7.07
C GLY A 162 6.20 -23.66 6.43
N ARG A 163 6.99 -22.59 6.60
CA ARG A 163 6.59 -21.20 6.26
C ARG A 163 6.01 -21.01 4.86
N VAL A 164 6.53 -21.72 3.86
CA VAL A 164 6.03 -21.67 2.47
C VAL A 164 4.57 -22.14 2.39
N GLN A 165 4.22 -23.20 3.10
CA GLN A 165 2.86 -23.74 3.11
C GLN A 165 1.89 -22.83 3.87
N GLU A 166 2.34 -22.20 4.96
CA GLU A 166 1.54 -21.21 5.69
C GLU A 166 1.15 -20.04 4.79
N ILE A 167 2.11 -19.48 4.06
CA ILE A 167 1.84 -18.37 3.12
C ILE A 167 0.95 -18.85 1.97
N SER A 168 1.11 -20.08 1.47
CA SER A 168 0.23 -20.66 0.46
C SER A 168 -1.23 -20.74 0.93
N GLU A 169 -1.47 -21.23 2.14
CA GLU A 169 -2.82 -21.28 2.74
C GLU A 169 -3.43 -19.88 2.82
N ILE A 170 -2.64 -18.90 3.26
CA ILE A 170 -3.09 -17.51 3.39
C ILE A 170 -3.45 -16.93 2.03
N THR A 171 -2.58 -17.04 1.02
CA THR A 171 -2.82 -16.43 -0.30
C THR A 171 -3.99 -17.06 -1.03
N GLN A 172 -4.12 -18.40 -0.97
CA GLN A 172 -5.30 -19.10 -1.50
C GLN A 172 -6.58 -18.67 -0.80
N GLY A 173 -6.53 -18.53 0.52
CA GLY A 173 -7.66 -18.04 1.30
C GLY A 173 -8.04 -16.60 0.96
N LEU A 174 -7.07 -15.71 0.76
CA LEU A 174 -7.31 -14.32 0.33
C LEU A 174 -7.89 -14.26 -1.09
N LYS A 175 -7.40 -15.09 -2.01
CA LYS A 175 -7.96 -15.18 -3.37
C LYS A 175 -9.38 -15.74 -3.35
N ALA A 176 -9.66 -16.74 -2.51
CA ALA A 176 -11.00 -17.27 -2.32
C ALA A 176 -11.94 -16.19 -1.76
N LEU A 177 -11.50 -15.42 -0.77
CA LEU A 177 -12.25 -14.31 -0.18
C LEU A 177 -12.57 -13.22 -1.22
N ALA A 178 -11.59 -12.82 -2.03
CA ALA A 178 -11.79 -11.84 -3.10
C ALA A 178 -12.90 -12.28 -4.07
N LYS A 179 -12.90 -13.56 -4.47
CA LYS A 179 -13.92 -14.14 -5.34
C LYS A 179 -15.28 -14.22 -4.66
N GLU A 180 -15.33 -14.73 -3.43
CA GLU A 180 -16.57 -14.89 -2.66
C GLU A 180 -17.27 -13.56 -2.44
N LEU A 181 -16.52 -12.56 -2.03
CA LEU A 181 -17.06 -11.23 -1.78
C LEU A 181 -17.22 -10.39 -3.05
N SER A 182 -16.68 -10.82 -4.20
CA SER A 182 -16.61 -10.01 -5.42
C SER A 182 -16.00 -8.62 -5.14
N VAL A 183 -14.88 -8.58 -4.42
CA VAL A 183 -14.18 -7.38 -3.95
C VAL A 183 -12.68 -7.55 -4.22
N PRO A 184 -11.95 -6.54 -4.70
CA PRO A 184 -10.50 -6.61 -4.74
C PRO A 184 -9.90 -6.75 -3.35
N VAL A 185 -8.88 -7.58 -3.23
CA VAL A 185 -8.06 -7.73 -2.02
C VAL A 185 -6.65 -7.23 -2.33
N LEU A 186 -6.26 -6.13 -1.70
CA LEU A 186 -4.93 -5.56 -1.77
C LEU A 186 -4.11 -6.03 -0.56
N ALA A 187 -3.15 -6.90 -0.79
CA ALA A 187 -2.33 -7.47 0.28
C ALA A 187 -0.87 -7.05 0.15
N LEU A 188 -0.28 -6.62 1.25
CA LEU A 188 1.13 -6.26 1.30
C LEU A 188 1.99 -7.48 1.60
N SER A 189 3.18 -7.51 0.99
CA SER A 189 4.16 -8.57 1.19
C SER A 189 5.56 -8.00 1.40
N GLN A 190 6.31 -8.57 2.32
CA GLN A 190 7.70 -8.24 2.52
C GLN A 190 8.57 -9.12 1.65
N LEU A 191 9.57 -8.53 0.99
CA LEU A 191 10.54 -9.26 0.16
C LEU A 191 11.66 -9.87 0.99
N SER A 192 12.23 -10.96 0.49
CA SER A 192 13.44 -11.58 1.01
C SER A 192 14.61 -10.57 1.08
N ARG A 193 15.51 -10.76 2.05
CA ARG A 193 16.75 -9.97 2.14
C ARG A 193 17.72 -10.24 1.00
N ALA A 194 17.54 -11.33 0.25
CA ALA A 194 18.40 -11.70 -0.87
C ALA A 194 18.49 -10.60 -1.95
N VAL A 195 17.44 -9.78 -2.15
CA VAL A 195 17.45 -8.64 -3.07
C VAL A 195 18.56 -7.63 -2.74
N GLU A 196 18.93 -7.51 -1.46
CA GLU A 196 19.97 -6.57 -1.01
C GLU A 196 21.41 -7.06 -1.29
N GLN A 197 21.57 -8.33 -1.67
CA GLN A 197 22.87 -8.92 -2.00
C GLN A 197 23.22 -8.79 -3.48
N ARG A 198 22.23 -8.46 -4.34
CA ARG A 198 22.46 -8.27 -5.79
C ARG A 198 23.02 -6.87 -6.07
N ASP A 199 23.71 -6.71 -7.20
CA ASP A 199 24.14 -5.41 -7.70
C ASP A 199 22.93 -4.58 -8.10
N ASP A 200 22.03 -5.13 -8.89
CA ASP A 200 20.72 -4.53 -9.17
C ASP A 200 19.73 -4.83 -8.02
N LYS A 201 19.35 -3.75 -7.33
CA LYS A 201 18.41 -3.79 -6.20
C LYS A 201 16.94 -3.75 -6.62
N LYS A 202 16.64 -3.67 -7.93
CA LYS A 202 15.24 -3.70 -8.39
C LYS A 202 14.61 -5.06 -8.09
N PRO A 203 13.45 -5.07 -7.42
CA PRO A 203 12.77 -6.32 -7.06
C PRO A 203 12.30 -7.11 -8.28
N GLN A 204 12.27 -8.42 -8.12
CA GLN A 204 11.80 -9.38 -9.12
C GLN A 204 10.86 -10.42 -8.49
N LEU A 205 10.04 -11.10 -9.30
CA LEU A 205 9.12 -12.14 -8.81
C LEU A 205 9.84 -13.23 -8.00
N SER A 206 11.08 -13.56 -8.35
CA SER A 206 11.91 -14.50 -7.59
C SER A 206 12.24 -14.06 -6.16
N ASP A 207 12.09 -12.77 -5.83
CA ASP A 207 12.31 -12.25 -4.47
C ASP A 207 11.14 -12.55 -3.53
N LEU A 208 10.01 -13.02 -4.09
CA LEU A 208 8.88 -13.60 -3.37
C LEU A 208 9.13 -15.09 -2.99
N ARG A 209 10.36 -15.58 -3.05
CA ARG A 209 10.75 -17.01 -3.01
C ARG A 209 10.27 -17.82 -1.81
N GLU A 210 10.13 -17.21 -0.64
CA GLU A 210 9.53 -17.89 0.52
C GLU A 210 8.00 -18.06 0.35
N SER A 211 7.48 -17.62 -0.79
CA SER A 211 6.07 -17.49 -1.09
C SER A 211 5.80 -17.68 -2.60
N GLY A 212 6.35 -18.72 -3.23
CA GLY A 212 6.09 -19.03 -4.64
C GLY A 212 4.59 -19.13 -4.97
N SER A 213 3.77 -19.41 -3.96
CA SER A 213 2.31 -19.35 -4.05
C SER A 213 1.77 -17.92 -4.23
N ILE A 214 2.43 -16.89 -3.70
CA ILE A 214 1.99 -15.50 -3.91
C ILE A 214 1.95 -15.19 -5.39
N GLU A 215 3.05 -15.54 -6.10
CA GLU A 215 3.12 -15.33 -7.54
C GLU A 215 2.02 -16.10 -8.28
N GLN A 216 1.71 -17.34 -7.88
CA GLN A 216 0.72 -18.17 -8.55
C GLN A 216 -0.71 -17.68 -8.32
N ASP A 217 -1.06 -17.34 -7.07
CA ASP A 217 -2.41 -17.00 -6.65
C ASP A 217 -2.81 -15.56 -7.01
N ALA A 218 -1.85 -14.62 -7.00
CA ALA A 218 -2.10 -13.22 -7.29
C ALA A 218 -2.46 -12.97 -8.77
N ASP A 219 -3.39 -12.05 -9.00
CA ASP A 219 -3.74 -11.57 -10.34
C ASP A 219 -2.82 -10.45 -10.78
N VAL A 220 -2.41 -9.60 -9.82
CA VAL A 220 -1.47 -8.50 -10.01
C VAL A 220 -0.39 -8.56 -8.95
N VAL A 221 0.88 -8.40 -9.37
CA VAL A 221 2.02 -8.25 -8.46
C VAL A 221 2.78 -6.99 -8.82
N MET A 222 2.89 -6.10 -7.85
CA MET A 222 3.59 -4.83 -7.96
C MET A 222 4.69 -4.73 -6.91
N PHE A 223 5.81 -4.11 -7.27
CA PHE A 223 6.90 -3.84 -6.35
C PHE A 223 7.10 -2.35 -6.17
N VAL A 224 7.23 -1.92 -4.93
CA VAL A 224 7.63 -0.54 -4.61
C VAL A 224 9.14 -0.49 -4.51
N PHE A 225 9.76 0.37 -5.32
CA PHE A 225 11.20 0.59 -5.35
C PHE A 225 11.51 2.07 -5.24
N ARG A 226 12.51 2.41 -4.42
CA ARG A 226 13.02 3.77 -4.26
C ARG A 226 14.54 3.74 -4.29
N GLU A 227 15.12 4.27 -5.38
CA GLU A 227 16.57 4.31 -5.56
C GLU A 227 17.24 5.14 -4.45
N ALA A 228 16.62 6.24 -4.05
CA ALA A 228 17.09 7.12 -2.98
C ALA A 228 17.39 6.39 -1.66
N TYR A 229 16.61 5.36 -1.34
CA TYR A 229 16.81 4.55 -0.12
C TYR A 229 18.18 3.86 -0.13
N TYR A 230 18.58 3.30 -1.25
CA TYR A 230 19.87 2.61 -1.38
C TYR A 230 21.04 3.57 -1.53
N LEU A 231 20.80 4.73 -2.17
CA LEU A 231 21.81 5.78 -2.30
C LEU A 231 22.13 6.43 -0.96
N GLN A 232 21.14 6.65 -0.11
CA GLN A 232 21.32 7.26 1.21
C GLN A 232 22.32 6.48 2.08
N GLY A 233 22.33 5.15 1.99
CA GLY A 233 23.28 4.29 2.70
C GLY A 233 24.71 4.29 2.12
N LYS A 234 24.95 4.97 1.00
CA LYS A 234 26.24 5.00 0.28
C LYS A 234 26.84 6.41 0.20
N GLU A 235 26.46 7.30 1.10
CA GLU A 235 26.94 8.67 1.12
C GLU A 235 28.49 8.69 1.28
N PRO A 236 29.25 9.28 0.32
CA PRO A 236 30.68 9.43 0.42
C PRO A 236 31.06 10.51 1.46
N ARG A 237 32.37 10.62 1.73
CA ARG A 237 32.87 11.63 2.65
C ARG A 237 32.58 13.04 2.09
N PRO A 238 32.08 13.99 2.93
CA PRO A 238 31.86 15.36 2.51
C PRO A 238 33.09 16.00 1.91
N ALA A 239 32.87 16.95 0.99
CA ALA A 239 33.92 17.72 0.28
C ALA A 239 34.82 16.88 -0.67
N THR A 240 34.34 15.73 -1.15
CA THR A 240 35.01 14.99 -2.24
C THR A 240 34.20 15.11 -3.54
N VAL A 241 34.83 14.77 -4.67
CA VAL A 241 34.14 14.74 -5.98
C VAL A 241 33.01 13.74 -5.98
N GLU A 242 33.25 12.58 -5.41
CA GLU A 242 32.27 11.50 -5.29
C GLU A 242 31.04 11.94 -4.47
N HIS A 243 31.24 12.78 -3.44
CA HIS A 243 30.12 13.34 -2.66
C HIS A 243 29.29 14.32 -3.51
N ALA A 244 29.92 15.14 -4.36
CA ALA A 244 29.19 16.03 -5.25
C ALA A 244 28.36 15.26 -6.29
N GLU A 245 28.92 14.21 -6.87
CA GLU A 245 28.22 13.31 -7.80
C GLU A 245 27.05 12.58 -7.10
N TRP A 246 27.29 12.07 -5.90
CA TRP A 246 26.25 11.44 -5.09
C TRP A 246 25.11 12.43 -4.77
N GLN A 247 25.45 13.66 -4.39
CA GLN A 247 24.47 14.70 -4.08
C GLN A 247 23.62 15.07 -5.30
N ALA A 248 24.26 15.21 -6.47
CA ALA A 248 23.54 15.44 -7.72
C ALA A 248 22.56 14.32 -8.01
N LYS A 249 23.00 13.06 -7.92
CA LYS A 249 22.14 11.89 -8.13
C LYS A 249 21.02 11.80 -7.07
N MET A 250 21.33 12.09 -5.80
CA MET A 250 20.33 12.09 -4.73
C MET A 250 19.25 13.15 -5.00
N ASN A 251 19.60 14.33 -5.47
CA ASN A 251 18.65 15.40 -5.81
C ASN A 251 17.69 14.97 -6.93
N GLU A 252 18.16 14.18 -7.91
CA GLU A 252 17.33 13.65 -8.98
C GLU A 252 16.30 12.61 -8.49
N VAL A 253 16.70 11.72 -7.56
CA VAL A 253 15.90 10.54 -7.22
C VAL A 253 15.23 10.59 -5.85
N SER A 254 15.54 11.59 -5.01
CA SER A 254 15.07 11.67 -3.61
C SER A 254 13.55 11.67 -3.47
N HIS A 255 12.88 12.26 -4.44
CA HIS A 255 11.43 12.39 -4.49
C HIS A 255 10.75 11.35 -5.40
N LEU A 256 11.51 10.45 -6.02
CA LEU A 256 10.98 9.47 -6.95
C LEU A 256 10.74 8.11 -6.29
N ALA A 257 9.65 7.48 -6.69
CA ALA A 257 9.36 6.09 -6.42
C ALA A 257 8.92 5.40 -7.71
N GLU A 258 9.35 4.17 -7.89
CA GLU A 258 8.99 3.33 -9.03
C GLU A 258 8.06 2.22 -8.54
N LEU A 259 6.90 2.10 -9.14
CA LEU A 259 5.98 0.99 -8.94
C LEU A 259 6.11 0.05 -10.12
N ILE A 260 6.73 -1.11 -9.91
CA ILE A 260 7.09 -2.08 -10.94
C ILE A 260 6.00 -3.16 -10.98
N ILE A 261 5.18 -3.19 -12.03
CA ILE A 261 4.14 -4.19 -12.25
C ILE A 261 4.77 -5.36 -13.01
N GLN A 262 5.09 -6.43 -12.29
CA GLN A 262 5.72 -7.62 -12.90
C GLN A 262 4.76 -8.75 -13.22
N LYS A 263 3.56 -8.70 -12.70
CA LYS A 263 2.48 -9.61 -13.08
C LYS A 263 1.16 -8.85 -13.16
N GLN A 264 0.44 -9.07 -14.26
CA GLN A 264 -0.93 -8.60 -14.45
C GLN A 264 -1.65 -9.58 -15.37
N ARG A 265 -2.69 -10.27 -14.87
CA ARG A 265 -3.39 -11.29 -15.64
C ARG A 265 -4.19 -10.71 -16.81
N HIS A 266 -4.69 -9.52 -16.67
CA HIS A 266 -5.62 -8.89 -17.59
C HIS A 266 -5.06 -7.66 -18.31
N GLY A 267 -3.74 -7.44 -18.23
CA GLY A 267 -3.11 -6.28 -18.84
C GLY A 267 -1.58 -6.44 -18.97
N PRO A 268 -0.92 -5.43 -19.53
CA PRO A 268 0.53 -5.44 -19.71
C PRO A 268 1.27 -5.17 -18.41
N THR A 269 2.41 -5.80 -18.24
CA THR A 269 3.41 -5.43 -17.23
C THR A 269 4.07 -4.10 -17.58
N GLY A 270 4.78 -3.50 -16.63
CA GLY A 270 5.51 -2.24 -16.85
C GLY A 270 5.73 -1.47 -15.56
N ASN A 271 6.18 -0.24 -15.69
CA ASN A 271 6.54 0.61 -14.56
C ASN A 271 5.67 1.86 -14.54
N VAL A 272 5.32 2.30 -13.34
CA VAL A 272 4.66 3.58 -13.07
C VAL A 272 5.61 4.39 -12.19
N MET A 273 5.96 5.58 -12.64
CA MET A 273 6.76 6.51 -11.85
C MET A 273 5.86 7.40 -11.01
N LEU A 274 6.15 7.50 -9.73
CA LEU A 274 5.40 8.29 -8.77
C LEU A 274 6.33 9.26 -8.05
N GLU A 275 5.79 10.36 -7.57
CA GLU A 275 6.46 11.22 -6.62
C GLU A 275 6.19 10.72 -5.19
N PHE A 276 7.23 10.69 -4.36
CA PHE A 276 7.14 10.33 -2.96
C PHE A 276 7.54 11.50 -2.06
N GLU A 277 6.55 12.06 -1.40
CA GLU A 277 6.76 13.12 -0.40
C GLU A 277 7.11 12.50 0.97
N ALA A 278 8.41 12.34 1.24
CA ALA A 278 8.90 11.64 2.44
C ALA A 278 8.41 12.27 3.76
N MET A 279 8.23 13.59 3.82
CA MET A 279 7.76 14.29 5.02
C MET A 279 6.34 13.90 5.43
N PHE A 280 5.49 13.57 4.46
CA PHE A 280 4.09 13.20 4.66
C PHE A 280 3.84 11.72 4.37
N THR A 281 4.87 10.98 3.93
CA THR A 281 4.76 9.58 3.51
C THR A 281 3.67 9.38 2.45
N LYS A 282 3.58 10.31 1.48
CA LYS A 282 2.55 10.39 0.46
C LYS A 282 3.10 10.05 -0.91
N PHE A 283 2.39 9.17 -1.62
CA PHE A 283 2.59 8.97 -3.06
C PHE A 283 1.62 9.84 -3.85
N LYS A 284 2.06 10.38 -4.95
CA LYS A 284 1.24 11.14 -5.92
C LYS A 284 1.77 10.97 -7.34
N ASP A 285 0.94 11.27 -8.31
CA ASP A 285 1.37 11.30 -9.71
C ASP A 285 2.43 12.37 -9.93
N ILE A 286 3.38 12.10 -10.83
CA ILE A 286 4.34 13.10 -11.28
C ILE A 286 3.57 14.17 -12.08
N GLN A 287 3.74 15.43 -11.69
CA GLN A 287 3.19 16.54 -12.46
C GLN A 287 4.04 16.70 -13.73
N ASN A 288 3.47 16.35 -14.87
CA ASN A 288 4.06 16.73 -16.16
C ASN A 288 3.89 18.25 -16.31
N ASN A 289 4.98 18.99 -16.19
CA ASN A 289 5.04 20.42 -16.52
C ASN A 289 4.93 20.61 -18.03
#